data_c582390d9f4661cf712606b53f7cca6f
#
_entry.id   c582390d9f4661cf712606b53f7cca6f
#
_cell.length_a   1.000
_cell.length_b   1.000
_cell.length_c   1.000
_cell.angle_alpha   90.00
_cell.angle_beta   90.00
_cell.angle_gamma   90.00
#
_symmetry.space_group_name_H-M   'P 1'
#
loop_
_entity.id
_entity.type
_entity.pdbx_description
1 polymer ?
#
loop_
_entity_poly.entity_id
_entity_poly.type
_entity_poly.pdbx_seq_one_letter_code
_entity_poly.pdbx_strand_id
1 'polypeptide(L)'
;MGDRRLKRISMILLTLGVLFAQLWANEAVLLTKNQVSFYEIAEYRFDVRGKTKPSALRELIVPVDGDPLFASEEKLIAALDSKRQLLINTRLFTSVSYEYEFIAFHNGIASFAATFFIEDSKTLLILPYPKFSNDQLGLLLGVKVYEKNILGMLGTLTLTASTAQNDGGITGWEKRKDTIDLDIAGLPLFRTKLDLSFTYERVKGGGQGAFEVDTTLSHLKILDTDLAINAHADFAPDADFTTWNPQSWGIGFTYGPFMQYGGRYTLKTTVEFDGEGLRDLYLTNSITQHNVHFFSLPLLFNLFMDLDIPIDEKIVRSANISATLGFEFPLPFGFRFSASTKPLAEYRNTIDFGAGDLTPVSLITSASITRSKTDWVGNFRKGSSLSFSYVRQDYIQANTERDNWHVEGTASWFPLIAFHANPSIQLTGFYAGGGVKKRFLPSKTRKLGDYFRGFLSSSSALASFDDTALEWALIASVNLSMDFINFGFARSYASPFLDIGFFGDGIGQTGYRVVSTIGLDGWVILNRYPAYPVRASLGLNLEDLRRAVADELSWRDVEWELFIGFDLHF
;
A
#
# COMPACT_ATOMS: atom_id res chain seq x y z
N MET A 1 -12.44 31.39 -24.36
CA MET A 1 -13.39 30.31 -24.80
C MET A 1 -13.44 29.12 -23.82
N GLY A 2 -12.48 28.96 -22.91
CA GLY A 2 -12.39 27.87 -21.92
C GLY A 2 -13.39 27.95 -20.76
N ASP A 3 -13.69 29.14 -20.27
CA ASP A 3 -14.49 29.35 -19.04
C ASP A 3 -15.96 28.88 -19.12
N ARG A 4 -16.56 28.94 -20.29
CA ARG A 4 -17.96 28.45 -20.50
C ARG A 4 -18.07 26.92 -20.53
N ARG A 5 -17.01 26.19 -20.87
CA ARG A 5 -17.01 24.71 -20.88
C ARG A 5 -16.84 24.17 -19.47
N LEU A 6 -15.97 24.78 -18.64
CA LEU A 6 -15.79 24.39 -17.25
C LEU A 6 -17.07 24.57 -16.43
N LYS A 7 -17.77 25.71 -16.60
CA LYS A 7 -19.05 25.95 -15.90
C LYS A 7 -20.15 24.95 -16.30
N ARG A 8 -20.15 24.47 -17.54
CA ARG A 8 -21.09 23.42 -17.99
C ARG A 8 -20.79 22.05 -17.38
N ILE A 9 -19.51 21.69 -17.29
CA ILE A 9 -19.08 20.43 -16.66
C ILE A 9 -19.39 20.42 -15.17
N SER A 10 -19.09 21.50 -14.46
CA SER A 10 -19.43 21.64 -13.03
C SER A 10 -20.94 21.56 -12.79
N MET A 11 -21.74 22.15 -13.66
CA MET A 11 -23.20 22.11 -13.55
C MET A 11 -23.79 20.70 -13.84
N ILE A 12 -23.20 19.98 -14.78
CA ILE A 12 -23.59 18.56 -15.07
C ILE A 12 -23.25 17.65 -13.90
N LEU A 13 -22.07 17.80 -13.31
CA LEU A 13 -21.66 17.02 -12.13
C LEU A 13 -22.51 17.35 -10.89
N LEU A 14 -22.88 18.62 -10.71
CA LEU A 14 -23.77 19.04 -9.64
C LEU A 14 -25.21 18.47 -9.85
N THR A 15 -25.70 18.49 -11.06
CA THR A 15 -27.05 17.97 -11.41
C THR A 15 -27.10 16.44 -11.29
N LEU A 16 -26.05 15.73 -11.70
CA LEU A 16 -25.92 14.29 -11.47
C LEU A 16 -25.87 13.96 -9.98
N GLY A 17 -25.11 14.71 -9.18
CA GLY A 17 -25.07 14.55 -7.73
C GLY A 17 -26.42 14.72 -7.05
N VAL A 18 -27.18 15.72 -7.46
CA VAL A 18 -28.54 15.98 -6.95
C VAL A 18 -29.53 14.89 -7.37
N LEU A 19 -29.47 14.41 -8.62
CA LEU A 19 -30.32 13.31 -9.11
C LEU A 19 -30.03 11.98 -8.38
N PHE A 20 -28.75 11.67 -8.12
CA PHE A 20 -28.38 10.50 -7.32
C PHE A 20 -28.85 10.63 -5.87
N ALA A 21 -28.73 11.82 -5.27
CA ALA A 21 -29.23 12.06 -3.91
C ALA A 21 -30.76 11.90 -3.79
N GLN A 22 -31.52 12.32 -4.81
CA GLN A 22 -32.98 12.13 -4.85
C GLN A 22 -33.41 10.68 -5.08
N LEU A 23 -32.67 9.92 -5.89
CA LEU A 23 -32.91 8.48 -6.06
C LEU A 23 -32.70 7.70 -4.75
N TRP A 24 -31.70 8.09 -3.97
CA TRP A 24 -31.41 7.46 -2.66
C TRP A 24 -32.41 7.87 -1.57
N ALA A 25 -32.90 9.10 -1.56
CA ALA A 25 -33.90 9.56 -0.61
C ALA A 25 -35.25 8.84 -0.78
N ASN A 26 -35.59 8.42 -2.00
CA ASN A 26 -36.84 7.68 -2.26
C ASN A 26 -36.78 6.20 -1.86
N GLU A 27 -35.62 5.54 -1.85
CA GLU A 27 -35.50 4.17 -1.31
C GLU A 27 -35.59 4.10 0.22
N ALA A 28 -35.16 5.16 0.92
CA ALA A 28 -35.21 5.22 2.39
C ALA A 28 -36.65 5.43 2.98
N VAL A 29 -37.61 5.82 2.17
CA VAL A 29 -38.96 6.17 2.63
C VAL A 29 -39.98 5.03 2.49
N LEU A 30 -39.65 3.91 1.85
CA LEU A 30 -40.59 2.77 1.63
C LEU A 30 -40.45 1.65 2.69
N LEU A 31 -40.06 1.96 3.91
CA LEU A 31 -40.19 1.05 5.05
C LEU A 31 -41.59 1.22 5.68
N THR A 32 -42.56 0.60 5.06
CA THR A 32 -43.91 0.46 5.63
C THR A 32 -43.88 -0.38 6.91
N LYS A 33 -44.56 0.11 7.89
CA LYS A 33 -44.85 -0.31 9.25
C LYS A 33 -45.40 -1.75 9.42
N ASN A 34 -44.71 -2.79 9.01
CA ASN A 34 -45.04 -4.16 9.36
C ASN A 34 -43.79 -4.86 9.86
N GLN A 35 -43.79 -5.14 11.17
CA GLN A 35 -42.91 -6.04 11.94
C GLN A 35 -41.59 -6.39 11.23
N VAL A 36 -40.69 -5.42 11.15
CA VAL A 36 -39.33 -5.72 10.71
C VAL A 36 -38.65 -6.43 11.87
N SER A 37 -38.47 -7.74 11.74
CA SER A 37 -37.59 -8.49 12.63
C SER A 37 -36.15 -8.11 12.32
N PHE A 38 -35.42 -7.66 13.30
CA PHE A 38 -34.01 -7.44 13.21
C PHE A 38 -33.25 -8.67 13.71
N TYR A 39 -32.09 -8.87 13.16
CA TYR A 39 -31.18 -9.94 13.52
C TYR A 39 -29.85 -9.32 14.00
N GLU A 40 -29.26 -9.84 15.05
CA GLU A 40 -27.96 -9.40 15.55
C GLU A 40 -27.05 -10.59 15.84
N ILE A 41 -25.73 -10.36 15.77
CA ILE A 41 -24.73 -11.28 16.27
C ILE A 41 -24.34 -10.79 17.65
N ALA A 42 -24.91 -11.42 18.69
CA ALA A 42 -24.68 -11.02 20.08
C ALA A 42 -23.36 -11.58 20.63
N GLU A 43 -22.90 -12.70 20.10
CA GLU A 43 -21.69 -13.37 20.59
C GLU A 43 -20.87 -13.97 19.45
N TYR A 44 -19.54 -13.79 19.54
CA TYR A 44 -18.57 -14.45 18.69
C TYR A 44 -17.76 -15.45 19.50
N ARG A 45 -17.75 -16.69 19.07
CA ARG A 45 -16.94 -17.78 19.63
C ARG A 45 -15.93 -18.25 18.60
N PHE A 46 -14.75 -18.68 19.06
CA PHE A 46 -13.68 -19.16 18.20
C PHE A 46 -13.17 -20.49 18.72
N ASP A 47 -13.28 -21.52 17.90
CA ASP A 47 -12.64 -22.85 18.10
C ASP A 47 -11.43 -22.91 17.19
N VAL A 48 -10.23 -22.79 17.77
CA VAL A 48 -8.98 -22.66 17.04
C VAL A 48 -8.11 -23.88 17.25
N ARG A 49 -7.81 -24.59 16.18
CA ARG A 49 -6.79 -25.64 16.17
C ARG A 49 -5.45 -25.05 15.70
N GLY A 50 -4.66 -24.56 16.65
CA GLY A 50 -3.38 -23.93 16.36
C GLY A 50 -2.92 -22.96 17.44
N LYS A 51 -2.07 -22.01 17.03
CA LYS A 51 -1.49 -21.01 17.93
C LYS A 51 -2.25 -19.67 17.96
N THR A 52 -3.13 -19.45 16.98
CA THR A 52 -3.87 -18.17 16.85
C THR A 52 -4.79 -17.97 18.04
N LYS A 53 -4.71 -16.79 18.63
CA LYS A 53 -5.50 -16.44 19.81
C LYS A 53 -6.89 -15.91 19.40
N PRO A 54 -7.96 -16.30 20.12
CA PRO A 54 -9.31 -15.77 19.87
C PRO A 54 -9.40 -14.24 19.94
N SER A 55 -8.57 -13.59 20.76
CA SER A 55 -8.51 -12.13 20.86
C SER A 55 -8.07 -11.47 19.56
N ALA A 56 -7.07 -12.04 18.87
CA ALA A 56 -6.59 -11.52 17.60
C ALA A 56 -7.62 -11.69 16.47
N LEU A 57 -8.32 -12.83 16.47
CA LEU A 57 -9.42 -13.08 15.54
C LEU A 57 -10.58 -12.11 15.76
N ARG A 58 -10.95 -11.88 17.03
CA ARG A 58 -11.99 -10.92 17.40
C ARG A 58 -11.63 -9.53 16.89
N GLU A 59 -10.41 -9.08 17.11
CA GLU A 59 -9.94 -7.77 16.64
C GLU A 59 -10.00 -7.65 15.10
N LEU A 60 -9.77 -8.76 14.38
CA LEU A 60 -9.77 -8.77 12.92
C LEU A 60 -11.19 -8.71 12.33
N ILE A 61 -12.18 -9.43 12.91
CA ILE A 61 -13.47 -9.61 12.27
C ILE A 61 -14.65 -8.94 12.98
N VAL A 62 -14.48 -8.50 14.22
CA VAL A 62 -15.53 -7.83 14.96
C VAL A 62 -15.31 -6.32 14.92
N PRO A 63 -16.22 -5.53 14.35
CA PRO A 63 -16.10 -4.07 14.35
C PRO A 63 -16.04 -3.52 15.78
N VAL A 64 -15.32 -2.44 16.00
CA VAL A 64 -15.17 -1.79 17.33
C VAL A 64 -16.53 -1.38 17.90
N ASP A 65 -17.42 -0.88 17.05
CA ASP A 65 -18.76 -0.44 17.44
C ASP A 65 -19.81 -1.58 17.41
N GLY A 66 -19.35 -2.83 17.23
CA GLY A 66 -20.22 -3.98 17.02
C GLY A 66 -20.78 -4.08 15.59
N ASP A 67 -21.48 -5.16 15.31
CA ASP A 67 -22.15 -5.31 14.02
C ASP A 67 -23.46 -4.53 14.00
N PRO A 68 -23.88 -4.00 12.84
CA PRO A 68 -25.18 -3.36 12.71
C PRO A 68 -26.31 -4.41 12.84
N LEU A 69 -27.50 -3.97 13.18
CA LEU A 69 -28.69 -4.81 13.12
C LEU A 69 -28.99 -5.16 11.65
N PHE A 70 -29.24 -6.43 11.39
CA PHE A 70 -29.53 -6.94 10.06
C PHE A 70 -31.06 -7.00 9.84
N ALA A 71 -31.52 -6.56 8.68
CA ALA A 71 -32.94 -6.53 8.34
C ALA A 71 -33.52 -7.92 7.96
N SER A 72 -32.66 -8.93 7.76
CA SER A 72 -33.07 -10.30 7.47
C SER A 72 -31.95 -11.30 7.83
N GLU A 73 -32.34 -12.57 7.98
CA GLU A 73 -31.38 -13.64 8.23
C GLU A 73 -30.38 -13.82 7.07
N GLU A 74 -30.80 -13.63 5.82
CA GLU A 74 -29.91 -13.68 4.67
C GLU A 74 -28.80 -12.61 4.75
N LYS A 75 -29.13 -11.40 5.26
CA LYS A 75 -28.12 -10.35 5.47
C LYS A 75 -27.16 -10.70 6.59
N LEU A 76 -27.63 -11.34 7.66
CA LEU A 76 -26.78 -11.86 8.73
C LEU A 76 -25.83 -12.95 8.19
N ILE A 77 -26.35 -13.92 7.43
CA ILE A 77 -25.54 -14.96 6.79
C ILE A 77 -24.49 -14.34 5.84
N ALA A 78 -24.89 -13.38 5.01
CA ALA A 78 -23.96 -12.68 4.12
C ALA A 78 -22.85 -11.93 4.89
N ALA A 79 -23.16 -11.37 6.07
CA ALA A 79 -22.15 -10.76 6.93
C ALA A 79 -21.19 -11.81 7.51
N LEU A 80 -21.69 -12.96 7.97
CA LEU A 80 -20.86 -14.07 8.45
C LEU A 80 -19.97 -14.64 7.33
N ASP A 81 -20.52 -14.82 6.11
CA ASP A 81 -19.75 -15.24 4.95
C ASP A 81 -18.66 -14.24 4.59
N SER A 82 -18.93 -12.94 4.69
CA SER A 82 -17.93 -11.90 4.48
C SER A 82 -16.79 -11.98 5.51
N LYS A 83 -17.12 -12.21 6.78
CA LYS A 83 -16.11 -12.39 7.84
C LYS A 83 -15.29 -13.67 7.64
N ARG A 84 -15.95 -14.77 7.26
CA ARG A 84 -15.26 -16.00 6.89
C ARG A 84 -14.31 -15.76 5.71
N GLN A 85 -14.77 -15.06 4.67
CA GLN A 85 -13.93 -14.75 3.51
C GLN A 85 -12.75 -13.83 3.88
N LEU A 86 -12.94 -12.89 4.81
CA LEU A 86 -11.85 -12.06 5.32
C LEU A 86 -10.75 -12.92 5.97
N LEU A 87 -11.13 -13.91 6.78
CA LEU A 87 -10.19 -14.85 7.38
C LEU A 87 -9.48 -15.70 6.30
N ILE A 88 -10.19 -16.21 5.31
CA ILE A 88 -9.60 -16.94 4.17
C ILE A 88 -8.62 -16.06 3.40
N ASN A 89 -8.93 -14.80 3.19
CA ASN A 89 -8.09 -13.86 2.46
C ASN A 89 -6.75 -13.59 3.16
N THR A 90 -6.64 -13.79 4.47
CA THR A 90 -5.34 -13.72 5.17
C THR A 90 -4.38 -14.81 4.74
N ARG A 91 -4.88 -15.96 4.26
CA ARG A 91 -4.13 -17.17 3.95
C ARG A 91 -3.31 -17.75 5.12
N LEU A 92 -3.66 -17.39 6.34
CA LEU A 92 -3.02 -17.89 7.56
C LEU A 92 -3.64 -19.19 8.07
N PHE A 93 -4.76 -19.61 7.47
CA PHE A 93 -5.55 -20.74 7.89
C PHE A 93 -5.67 -21.78 6.78
N THR A 94 -5.63 -23.06 7.15
CA THR A 94 -5.87 -24.19 6.23
C THR A 94 -7.35 -24.42 6.02
N SER A 95 -8.16 -24.15 7.05
CA SER A 95 -9.62 -24.22 6.97
C SER A 95 -10.28 -23.15 7.82
N VAL A 96 -11.39 -22.60 7.33
CA VAL A 96 -12.25 -21.66 8.04
C VAL A 96 -13.70 -22.01 7.72
N SER A 97 -14.46 -22.36 8.75
CA SER A 97 -15.92 -22.54 8.68
C SER A 97 -16.60 -21.83 9.85
N TYR A 98 -17.90 -21.71 9.79
CA TYR A 98 -18.67 -21.19 10.91
C TYR A 98 -20.01 -21.91 11.02
N GLU A 99 -20.57 -21.87 12.21
CA GLU A 99 -21.95 -22.22 12.54
C GLU A 99 -22.54 -21.09 13.34
N TYR A 100 -23.86 -20.94 13.28
CA TYR A 100 -24.56 -19.97 14.11
C TYR A 100 -25.77 -20.60 14.75
N GLU A 101 -26.07 -20.18 15.98
CA GLU A 101 -27.19 -20.70 16.77
C GLU A 101 -28.01 -19.53 17.35
N PHE A 102 -29.30 -19.73 17.42
CA PHE A 102 -30.20 -18.78 18.08
C PHE A 102 -29.97 -18.80 19.59
N ILE A 103 -29.86 -17.62 20.21
CA ILE A 103 -29.65 -17.46 21.65
C ILE A 103 -30.94 -16.94 22.32
N ALA A 104 -31.46 -15.83 21.81
CA ALA A 104 -32.56 -15.11 22.46
C ALA A 104 -33.39 -14.28 21.47
N PHE A 105 -34.61 -13.95 21.88
CA PHE A 105 -35.43 -13.00 21.19
C PHE A 105 -35.88 -11.92 22.18
N HIS A 106 -35.60 -10.67 21.88
CA HIS A 106 -35.97 -9.54 22.73
C HIS A 106 -36.32 -8.32 21.87
N ASN A 107 -37.45 -7.65 22.20
CA ASN A 107 -37.89 -6.41 21.52
C ASN A 107 -37.87 -6.46 19.97
N GLY A 108 -38.30 -7.59 19.38
CA GLY A 108 -38.29 -7.75 17.92
C GLY A 108 -36.93 -8.05 17.32
N ILE A 109 -35.86 -8.25 18.12
CA ILE A 109 -34.52 -8.60 17.70
C ILE A 109 -34.26 -10.06 18.02
N ALA A 110 -33.84 -10.83 17.02
CA ALA A 110 -33.36 -12.19 17.18
C ALA A 110 -31.83 -12.18 17.30
N SER A 111 -31.31 -12.64 18.45
CA SER A 111 -29.90 -12.64 18.78
C SER A 111 -29.27 -14.01 18.53
N PHE A 112 -28.12 -14.04 17.89
CA PHE A 112 -27.39 -15.25 17.51
C PHE A 112 -25.98 -15.27 18.08
N ALA A 113 -25.47 -16.49 18.40
CA ALA A 113 -24.05 -16.73 18.59
C ALA A 113 -23.47 -17.29 17.29
N ALA A 114 -22.33 -16.75 16.87
CA ALA A 114 -21.58 -17.28 15.74
C ALA A 114 -20.27 -17.93 16.23
N THR A 115 -20.09 -19.23 15.94
CA THR A 115 -18.88 -19.97 16.27
C THR A 115 -18.07 -20.20 15.02
N PHE A 116 -16.83 -19.67 14.99
CA PHE A 116 -15.88 -19.88 13.91
C PHE A 116 -14.93 -21.01 14.26
N PHE A 117 -14.85 -22.03 13.38
CA PHE A 117 -13.91 -23.14 13.46
C PHE A 117 -12.74 -22.85 12.53
N ILE A 118 -11.55 -22.78 13.10
CA ILE A 118 -10.35 -22.29 12.42
C ILE A 118 -9.22 -23.27 12.64
N GLU A 119 -8.54 -23.65 11.57
CA GLU A 119 -7.32 -24.45 11.62
C GLU A 119 -6.15 -23.65 11.07
N ASP A 120 -5.12 -23.44 11.92
CA ASP A 120 -3.93 -22.68 11.55
C ASP A 120 -3.11 -23.39 10.47
N SER A 121 -2.57 -22.59 9.56
CA SER A 121 -1.47 -23.01 8.69
C SER A 121 -0.13 -22.85 9.40
N LYS A 122 0.95 -23.31 8.76
CA LYS A 122 2.31 -22.97 9.18
C LYS A 122 2.66 -21.57 8.67
N THR A 123 3.14 -20.72 9.56
CA THR A 123 3.36 -19.29 9.28
C THR A 123 4.83 -18.88 9.39
N LEU A 124 5.71 -19.74 9.91
CA LEU A 124 7.15 -19.52 9.91
C LEU A 124 7.79 -20.15 8.67
N LEU A 125 8.47 -19.36 7.88
CA LEU A 125 9.15 -19.77 6.67
C LEU A 125 10.57 -19.19 6.63
N ILE A 126 11.57 -20.04 6.37
CA ILE A 126 12.98 -19.65 6.24
C ILE A 126 13.44 -20.07 4.85
N LEU A 127 14.00 -19.14 4.11
CA LEU A 127 14.28 -19.35 2.71
C LEU A 127 15.60 -18.73 2.27
N PRO A 128 16.38 -19.43 1.42
CA PRO A 128 17.45 -18.79 0.69
C PRO A 128 16.87 -17.74 -0.28
N TYR A 129 17.53 -16.63 -0.41
CA TYR A 129 17.12 -15.51 -1.26
C TYR A 129 18.26 -15.15 -2.22
N PRO A 130 18.52 -15.98 -3.24
CA PRO A 130 19.43 -15.60 -4.31
C PRO A 130 18.73 -14.67 -5.30
N LYS A 131 19.43 -13.62 -5.74
CA LYS A 131 18.99 -12.76 -6.83
C LYS A 131 20.11 -12.65 -7.84
N PHE A 132 19.79 -12.95 -9.09
CA PHE A 132 20.72 -12.89 -10.20
C PHE A 132 20.22 -11.88 -11.22
N SER A 133 21.13 -11.12 -11.80
CA SER A 133 20.85 -10.29 -12.95
C SER A 133 22.01 -10.40 -13.94
N ASN A 134 21.70 -10.34 -15.22
CA ASN A 134 22.72 -10.33 -16.28
C ASN A 134 23.37 -8.95 -16.44
N ASP A 135 22.82 -7.95 -15.76
CA ASP A 135 23.32 -6.60 -15.74
C ASP A 135 24.19 -6.33 -14.50
N GLN A 136 24.82 -5.18 -14.47
CA GLN A 136 25.85 -4.69 -13.52
C GLN A 136 25.52 -4.82 -12.01
N LEU A 137 24.34 -5.31 -11.65
CA LEU A 137 23.94 -5.49 -10.25
C LEU A 137 24.59 -6.70 -9.54
N GLY A 138 25.23 -7.59 -10.28
CA GLY A 138 25.92 -8.74 -9.71
C GLY A 138 25.03 -9.74 -8.99
N LEU A 139 25.65 -10.56 -8.18
CA LEU A 139 25.02 -11.61 -7.38
C LEU A 139 24.63 -11.05 -6.00
N LEU A 140 23.35 -11.19 -5.62
CA LEU A 140 22.89 -11.01 -4.26
C LEU A 140 22.56 -12.39 -3.67
N LEU A 141 23.14 -12.68 -2.52
CA LEU A 141 22.83 -13.86 -1.73
C LEU A 141 22.23 -13.44 -0.41
N GLY A 142 21.19 -14.11 0.00
CA GLY A 142 20.55 -13.78 1.27
C GLY A 142 19.72 -14.92 1.83
N VAL A 143 19.22 -14.68 3.03
CA VAL A 143 18.22 -15.51 3.72
C VAL A 143 17.10 -14.60 4.16
N LYS A 144 15.86 -15.03 3.93
CA LYS A 144 14.68 -14.37 4.45
C LYS A 144 13.94 -15.29 5.41
N VAL A 145 13.55 -14.73 6.53
CA VAL A 145 12.69 -15.38 7.53
C VAL A 145 11.39 -14.60 7.58
N TYR A 146 10.28 -15.30 7.43
CA TYR A 146 8.94 -14.72 7.54
C TYR A 146 8.16 -15.46 8.62
N GLU A 147 7.50 -14.71 9.49
CA GLU A 147 6.48 -15.23 10.39
C GLU A 147 5.28 -14.28 10.32
N LYS A 148 4.12 -14.80 9.89
CA LYS A 148 2.89 -13.99 9.71
C LYS A 148 1.88 -14.14 10.84
N ASN A 149 2.26 -14.83 11.92
CA ASN A 149 1.40 -15.01 13.08
C ASN A 149 2.22 -15.13 14.37
N ILE A 150 3.00 -14.09 14.66
CA ILE A 150 3.84 -14.04 15.86
C ILE A 150 2.97 -14.25 17.09
N LEU A 151 3.37 -15.20 17.94
CA LEU A 151 2.71 -15.53 19.22
C LEU A 151 1.20 -15.78 19.09
N GLY A 152 0.70 -16.07 17.87
CA GLY A 152 -0.72 -16.28 17.61
C GLY A 152 -1.55 -14.99 17.53
N MET A 153 -0.92 -13.84 17.43
CA MET A 153 -1.58 -12.53 17.46
C MET A 153 -1.72 -11.88 16.08
N LEU A 154 -1.53 -12.67 15.00
CA LEU A 154 -1.56 -12.20 13.61
C LEU A 154 -0.55 -11.08 13.30
N GLY A 155 0.42 -10.87 14.19
CA GLY A 155 1.55 -9.99 13.94
C GLY A 155 2.54 -10.63 12.97
N THR A 156 3.35 -9.80 12.30
CA THR A 156 4.31 -10.23 11.29
C THR A 156 5.75 -9.98 11.72
N LEU A 157 6.65 -10.89 11.32
CA LEU A 157 8.10 -10.70 11.40
C LEU A 157 8.69 -10.99 10.02
N THR A 158 9.52 -10.08 9.55
CA THR A 158 10.36 -10.27 8.38
C THR A 158 11.80 -10.00 8.78
N LEU A 159 12.68 -10.98 8.59
CA LEU A 159 14.11 -10.80 8.71
C LEU A 159 14.76 -11.11 7.36
N THR A 160 15.50 -10.15 6.83
CA THR A 160 16.30 -10.32 5.61
C THR A 160 17.77 -10.10 5.97
N ALA A 161 18.60 -11.12 5.75
CA ALA A 161 20.04 -10.95 5.80
C ALA A 161 20.60 -11.23 4.41
N SER A 162 21.30 -10.27 3.83
CA SER A 162 21.81 -10.39 2.46
C SER A 162 23.19 -9.79 2.29
N THR A 163 23.91 -10.30 1.32
CA THR A 163 25.17 -9.75 0.83
C THR A 163 25.08 -9.57 -0.69
N ALA A 164 25.41 -8.40 -1.18
CA ALA A 164 25.34 -8.05 -2.58
C ALA A 164 26.70 -7.52 -3.07
N GLN A 165 27.04 -7.81 -4.32
CA GLN A 165 28.16 -7.15 -4.99
C GLN A 165 27.80 -5.68 -5.24
N ASN A 166 28.72 -4.76 -4.92
CA ASN A 166 28.44 -3.33 -5.02
C ASN A 166 28.82 -2.72 -6.37
N ASP A 167 29.75 -3.33 -7.12
CA ASP A 167 30.17 -2.85 -8.45
C ASP A 167 30.22 -4.02 -9.43
N GLY A 168 29.44 -3.96 -10.48
CA GLY A 168 29.23 -4.98 -11.48
C GLY A 168 30.44 -5.82 -11.87
N GLY A 169 30.41 -7.08 -11.46
CA GLY A 169 31.36 -8.09 -11.87
C GLY A 169 31.80 -9.05 -10.76
N ILE A 170 32.29 -10.20 -11.15
CA ILE A 170 32.78 -11.28 -10.26
C ILE A 170 33.89 -10.80 -9.30
N THR A 171 34.58 -9.72 -9.62
CA THR A 171 35.62 -9.09 -8.81
C THR A 171 35.08 -8.17 -7.70
N GLY A 172 33.80 -7.85 -7.70
CA GLY A 172 33.19 -6.88 -6.78
C GLY A 172 32.93 -7.38 -5.34
N TRP A 173 33.34 -8.60 -4.97
CA TRP A 173 33.17 -9.12 -3.60
C TRP A 173 34.01 -8.40 -2.54
N GLU A 174 35.06 -7.70 -2.95
CA GLU A 174 35.85 -6.88 -2.03
C GLU A 174 35.11 -5.63 -1.55
N LYS A 175 34.12 -5.16 -2.34
CA LYS A 175 33.26 -4.01 -2.02
C LYS A 175 31.79 -4.43 -1.80
N ARG A 176 31.55 -5.63 -1.32
CA ARG A 176 30.20 -6.12 -1.08
C ARG A 176 29.45 -5.26 -0.06
N LYS A 177 28.15 -5.14 -0.28
CA LYS A 177 27.21 -4.54 0.67
C LYS A 177 26.52 -5.67 1.46
N ASP A 178 26.71 -5.66 2.76
CA ASP A 178 26.00 -6.56 3.67
C ASP A 178 24.84 -5.78 4.30
N THR A 179 23.63 -6.36 4.28
CA THR A 179 22.41 -5.76 4.84
C THR A 179 21.71 -6.75 5.76
N ILE A 180 21.20 -6.25 6.87
CA ILE A 180 20.27 -6.99 7.75
C ILE A 180 19.08 -6.07 7.98
N ASP A 181 17.90 -6.51 7.57
CA ASP A 181 16.65 -5.81 7.81
C ASP A 181 15.76 -6.71 8.66
N LEU A 182 15.27 -6.18 9.77
CA LEU A 182 14.33 -6.83 10.66
C LEU A 182 13.11 -5.93 10.84
N ASP A 183 11.96 -6.42 10.40
CA ASP A 183 10.68 -5.76 10.59
C ASP A 183 9.77 -6.65 11.45
N ILE A 184 9.26 -6.11 12.52
CA ILE A 184 8.25 -6.73 13.37
C ILE A 184 7.07 -5.78 13.42
N ALA A 185 5.88 -6.28 13.09
CA ALA A 185 4.67 -5.48 13.18
C ALA A 185 3.59 -6.20 13.99
N GLY A 186 2.94 -5.45 14.88
CA GLY A 186 1.85 -5.95 15.69
C GLY A 186 2.26 -6.96 16.76
N LEU A 187 3.51 -6.94 17.24
CA LEU A 187 3.93 -7.81 18.34
C LEU A 187 3.21 -7.42 19.64
N PRO A 188 2.42 -8.31 20.23
CA PRO A 188 1.74 -7.99 21.48
C PRO A 188 2.75 -7.86 22.62
N LEU A 189 2.75 -6.73 23.28
CA LEU A 189 3.52 -6.45 24.49
C LEU A 189 2.55 -6.02 25.59
N PHE A 190 2.21 -6.94 26.51
CA PHE A 190 1.17 -6.75 27.53
C PHE A 190 -0.20 -6.42 26.91
N ARG A 191 -0.65 -5.17 27.03
CA ARG A 191 -1.93 -4.65 26.47
C ARG A 191 -1.71 -3.72 25.28
N THR A 192 -0.50 -3.68 24.75
CA THR A 192 -0.06 -2.79 23.69
C THR A 192 0.44 -3.59 22.50
N LYS A 193 0.70 -2.92 21.38
CA LYS A 193 1.37 -3.50 20.22
C LYS A 193 2.68 -2.79 19.98
N LEU A 194 3.71 -3.58 19.72
CA LEU A 194 5.05 -3.10 19.38
C LEU A 194 5.28 -3.35 17.88
N ASP A 195 5.64 -2.30 17.18
CA ASP A 195 6.22 -2.34 15.85
C ASP A 195 7.70 -1.97 15.99
N LEU A 196 8.58 -2.73 15.34
CA LEU A 196 10.02 -2.53 15.38
C LEU A 196 10.58 -2.72 13.98
N SER A 197 11.31 -1.74 13.48
CA SER A 197 12.15 -1.85 12.29
C SER A 197 13.61 -1.64 12.68
N PHE A 198 14.46 -2.50 12.17
CA PHE A 198 15.90 -2.41 12.35
C PHE A 198 16.57 -2.68 11.00
N THR A 199 17.40 -1.74 10.56
CA THR A 199 18.19 -1.87 9.34
C THR A 199 19.67 -1.71 9.68
N TYR A 200 20.47 -2.64 9.23
CA TYR A 200 21.93 -2.56 9.30
C TYR A 200 22.51 -2.66 7.90
N GLU A 201 23.37 -1.73 7.56
CA GLU A 201 24.07 -1.71 6.27
C GLU A 201 25.59 -1.55 6.48
N ARG A 202 26.36 -2.33 5.74
CA ARG A 202 27.83 -2.23 5.72
C ARG A 202 28.36 -2.45 4.32
N VAL A 203 29.21 -1.54 3.86
CA VAL A 203 29.98 -1.70 2.63
C VAL A 203 31.40 -2.12 2.98
N LYS A 204 31.80 -3.34 2.60
CA LYS A 204 33.14 -3.85 2.82
C LYS A 204 34.14 -3.10 1.93
N GLY A 205 35.26 -2.65 2.50
CA GLY A 205 36.36 -2.00 1.77
C GLY A 205 36.24 -0.50 1.52
N GLY A 206 35.16 0.14 1.95
CA GLY A 206 34.94 1.57 1.67
C GLY A 206 34.29 2.35 2.78
N GLY A 207 33.99 1.77 3.89
CA GLY A 207 33.30 2.60 4.83
C GLY A 207 32.65 1.94 6.01
N GLN A 208 32.17 2.82 6.74
CA GLN A 208 31.44 2.67 7.97
C GLN A 208 30.15 1.88 7.72
N GLY A 209 29.83 0.94 8.58
CA GLY A 209 28.48 0.40 8.68
C GLY A 209 27.60 1.40 9.42
N ALA A 210 26.33 1.43 9.06
CA ALA A 210 25.32 2.21 9.75
C ALA A 210 24.17 1.30 10.17
N PHE A 211 23.48 1.64 11.25
CA PHE A 211 22.22 1.00 11.57
C PHE A 211 21.19 2.03 11.99
N GLU A 212 19.95 1.73 11.63
CA GLU A 212 18.77 2.51 11.92
C GLU A 212 17.81 1.65 12.73
N VAL A 213 17.23 2.22 13.75
CA VAL A 213 16.23 1.57 14.59
C VAL A 213 15.01 2.46 14.70
N ASP A 214 13.87 1.95 14.24
CA ASP A 214 12.57 2.56 14.47
C ASP A 214 11.73 1.66 15.36
N THR A 215 11.09 2.25 16.34
CA THR A 215 10.16 1.52 17.20
C THR A 215 8.92 2.33 17.46
N THR A 216 7.77 1.66 17.46
CA THR A 216 6.49 2.26 17.81
C THR A 216 5.76 1.35 18.79
N LEU A 217 5.42 1.89 19.94
CA LEU A 217 4.55 1.25 20.93
C LEU A 217 3.17 1.89 20.83
N SER A 218 2.18 1.14 20.37
CA SER A 218 0.82 1.61 20.12
C SER A 218 -0.21 0.98 21.06
N HIS A 219 -1.44 1.49 21.03
CA HIS A 219 -2.56 1.02 21.87
C HIS A 219 -2.35 1.16 23.38
N LEU A 220 -1.47 2.08 23.83
CA LEU A 220 -1.47 2.52 25.21
C LEU A 220 -2.76 3.30 25.48
N LYS A 221 -3.51 2.94 26.52
CA LYS A 221 -4.74 3.66 26.90
C LYS A 221 -4.45 4.68 27.99
N ILE A 222 -4.69 5.96 27.69
CA ILE A 222 -4.69 7.06 28.66
C ILE A 222 -6.03 7.78 28.56
N LEU A 223 -6.81 7.77 29.64
CA LEU A 223 -8.14 8.39 29.68
C LEU A 223 -9.04 7.92 28.52
N ASP A 224 -9.06 6.58 28.28
CA ASP A 224 -9.78 5.93 27.17
C ASP A 224 -9.35 6.32 25.75
N THR A 225 -8.25 7.05 25.63
CA THR A 225 -7.69 7.47 24.34
C THR A 225 -6.39 6.70 24.06
N ASP A 226 -6.16 6.36 22.81
CA ASP A 226 -4.94 5.69 22.39
C ASP A 226 -3.75 6.65 22.42
N LEU A 227 -2.66 6.20 23.00
CA LEU A 227 -1.34 6.81 22.91
C LEU A 227 -0.42 5.85 22.15
N ALA A 228 0.31 6.37 21.17
CA ALA A 228 1.47 5.69 20.61
C ALA A 228 2.74 6.48 20.94
N ILE A 229 3.81 5.75 21.23
CA ILE A 229 5.14 6.29 21.45
C ILE A 229 6.01 5.74 20.34
N ASN A 230 6.64 6.61 19.56
CA ASN A 230 7.61 6.22 18.55
C ASN A 230 8.99 6.75 18.93
N ALA A 231 10.00 5.97 18.64
CA ALA A 231 11.39 6.38 18.78
C ALA A 231 12.16 5.88 17.56
N HIS A 232 13.10 6.68 17.10
CA HIS A 232 14.04 6.29 16.05
C HIS A 232 15.46 6.66 16.49
N ALA A 233 16.43 5.96 15.92
CA ALA A 233 17.83 6.28 16.12
C ALA A 233 18.67 5.77 14.97
N ASP A 234 19.51 6.64 14.42
CA ASP A 234 20.51 6.34 13.42
C ASP A 234 21.89 6.34 14.08
N PHE A 235 22.64 5.29 13.85
CA PHE A 235 23.97 5.13 14.39
C PHE A 235 24.98 4.91 13.26
N ALA A 236 26.09 5.61 13.34
CA ALA A 236 27.28 5.30 12.54
C ALA A 236 28.46 5.03 13.45
N PRO A 237 29.34 4.08 13.09
CA PRO A 237 30.57 3.84 13.87
C PRO A 237 31.53 5.01 13.69
N ASP A 238 32.37 5.22 14.69
CA ASP A 238 33.56 6.06 14.55
C ASP A 238 34.54 5.47 13.52
N ALA A 239 35.56 6.24 13.13
CA ALA A 239 36.52 5.83 12.13
C ALA A 239 37.25 4.51 12.49
N ASP A 240 37.37 4.20 13.74
CA ASP A 240 38.08 3.04 14.29
C ASP A 240 37.14 1.88 14.66
N PHE A 241 35.83 2.02 14.47
CA PHE A 241 34.79 1.04 14.88
C PHE A 241 34.81 0.69 16.36
N THR A 242 35.32 1.57 17.20
CA THR A 242 35.42 1.35 18.65
C THR A 242 34.20 1.85 19.41
N THR A 243 33.54 2.88 18.89
CA THR A 243 32.32 3.45 19.46
C THR A 243 31.24 3.64 18.41
N TRP A 244 30.00 3.46 18.83
CA TRP A 244 28.80 3.72 18.02
C TRP A 244 28.17 5.01 18.54
N ASN A 245 28.27 6.06 17.72
CA ASN A 245 27.69 7.35 18.09
C ASN A 245 26.35 7.52 17.36
N PRO A 246 25.28 7.89 18.08
CA PRO A 246 24.05 8.27 17.42
C PRO A 246 24.30 9.50 16.55
N GLN A 247 23.99 9.38 15.25
CA GLN A 247 24.04 10.51 14.32
C GLN A 247 22.78 11.37 14.48
N SER A 248 21.65 10.69 14.63
CA SER A 248 20.39 11.30 15.00
C SER A 248 19.58 10.33 15.84
N TRP A 249 18.75 10.84 16.69
CA TRP A 249 17.77 10.07 17.41
C TRP A 249 16.59 10.95 17.80
N GLY A 250 15.42 10.33 17.89
CA GLY A 250 14.22 11.07 18.19
C GLY A 250 13.22 10.27 18.99
N ILE A 251 12.37 10.98 19.70
CA ILE A 251 11.22 10.41 20.38
C ILE A 251 9.97 11.18 20.00
N GLY A 252 8.93 10.45 19.67
CA GLY A 252 7.66 11.03 19.31
C GLY A 252 6.50 10.43 20.09
N PHE A 253 5.44 11.22 20.19
CA PHE A 253 4.20 10.84 20.83
C PHE A 253 3.06 11.12 19.89
N THR A 254 2.16 10.14 19.72
CA THR A 254 0.91 10.32 19.02
C THR A 254 -0.23 10.03 19.99
N TYR A 255 -1.00 11.04 20.34
CA TYR A 255 -2.14 10.94 21.23
C TYR A 255 -3.43 11.12 20.44
N GLY A 256 -4.28 10.12 20.47
CA GLY A 256 -5.51 10.10 19.72
C GLY A 256 -5.69 8.81 18.90
N PRO A 257 -6.78 8.69 18.14
CA PRO A 257 -7.84 9.70 18.08
C PRO A 257 -8.66 9.77 19.37
N PHE A 258 -8.87 10.94 19.90
CA PHE A 258 -9.89 11.16 20.92
C PHE A 258 -11.12 11.80 20.27
N MET A 259 -12.30 11.38 20.72
CA MET A 259 -13.57 11.83 20.19
C MET A 259 -14.11 12.97 21.05
N GLN A 260 -14.26 14.13 20.45
CA GLN A 260 -14.92 15.26 21.11
C GLN A 260 -15.76 16.02 20.08
N TYR A 261 -16.98 16.35 20.43
CA TYR A 261 -17.92 17.09 19.56
C TYR A 261 -18.10 16.46 18.17
N GLY A 262 -18.04 15.12 18.08
CA GLY A 262 -18.17 14.39 16.81
C GLY A 262 -16.94 14.41 15.90
N GLY A 263 -15.83 14.98 16.35
CA GLY A 263 -14.55 15.00 15.64
C GLY A 263 -13.54 14.02 16.22
N ARG A 264 -12.59 13.58 15.40
CA ARG A 264 -11.41 12.84 15.79
C ARG A 264 -10.22 13.78 15.84
N TYR A 265 -9.56 13.86 16.97
CA TYR A 265 -8.40 14.71 17.19
C TYR A 265 -7.18 13.83 17.40
N THR A 266 -6.10 14.14 16.69
CA THR A 266 -4.80 13.46 16.85
C THR A 266 -3.72 14.52 16.99
N LEU A 267 -2.91 14.38 18.03
CA LEU A 267 -1.74 15.19 18.30
C LEU A 267 -0.50 14.30 18.12
N LYS A 268 0.42 14.72 17.27
CA LYS A 268 1.73 14.08 17.11
C LYS A 268 2.82 15.10 17.37
N THR A 269 3.78 14.74 18.21
CA THR A 269 4.95 15.55 18.51
C THR A 269 6.17 14.66 18.42
N THR A 270 7.20 15.09 17.70
CA THR A 270 8.49 14.39 17.61
C THR A 270 9.59 15.38 17.95
N VAL A 271 10.52 14.96 18.78
CA VAL A 271 11.71 15.72 19.16
C VAL A 271 12.92 14.96 18.64
N GLU A 272 13.77 15.62 17.88
CA GLU A 272 14.97 15.05 17.30
C GLU A 272 16.23 15.66 17.91
N PHE A 273 17.21 14.80 18.07
CA PHE A 273 18.52 15.11 18.60
C PHE A 273 19.60 14.63 17.63
N ASP A 274 20.71 15.31 17.58
CA ASP A 274 21.93 14.86 16.93
C ASP A 274 23.09 14.69 17.93
N GLY A 275 24.30 14.47 17.44
CA GLY A 275 25.48 14.30 18.29
C GLY A 275 25.85 15.54 19.09
N GLU A 276 25.35 16.73 18.76
CA GLU A 276 25.60 17.99 19.43
C GLU A 276 24.51 18.40 20.42
N GLY A 277 23.33 17.76 20.35
CA GLY A 277 22.22 18.01 21.27
C GLY A 277 20.86 17.99 20.63
N LEU A 278 19.94 18.80 21.16
CA LEU A 278 18.59 18.94 20.65
C LEU A 278 18.60 19.75 19.34
N ARG A 279 18.31 19.07 18.22
CA ARG A 279 18.38 19.62 16.88
C ARG A 279 17.06 20.22 16.39
N ASP A 280 16.04 19.38 16.31
CA ASP A 280 14.79 19.77 15.66
C ASP A 280 13.57 19.38 16.52
N LEU A 281 12.55 20.22 16.51
CA LEU A 281 11.25 19.93 17.09
C LEU A 281 10.20 19.91 15.99
N TYR A 282 9.65 18.71 15.74
CA TYR A 282 8.55 18.53 14.81
C TYR A 282 7.23 18.49 15.55
N LEU A 283 6.34 19.39 15.22
CA LEU A 283 4.99 19.44 15.76
C LEU A 283 3.99 19.20 14.63
N THR A 284 3.36 18.03 14.65
CA THR A 284 2.29 17.71 13.71
C THR A 284 0.98 17.61 14.45
N ASN A 285 0.03 18.48 14.12
CA ASN A 285 -1.31 18.44 14.67
C ASN A 285 -2.33 18.16 13.57
N SER A 286 -3.22 17.21 13.80
CA SER A 286 -4.32 16.93 12.89
C SER A 286 -5.64 16.89 13.63
N ILE A 287 -6.64 17.55 13.09
CA ILE A 287 -8.01 17.53 13.55
C ILE A 287 -8.85 17.01 12.39
N THR A 288 -9.42 15.83 12.55
CA THR A 288 -10.26 15.21 11.53
C THR A 288 -11.69 15.07 12.05
N GLN A 289 -12.64 15.69 11.40
CA GLN A 289 -14.05 15.60 11.75
C GLN A 289 -14.81 14.85 10.65
N HIS A 290 -15.46 13.73 11.02
CA HIS A 290 -16.15 12.83 10.10
C HIS A 290 -17.67 12.92 10.19
N ASN A 291 -18.23 13.56 11.21
CA ASN A 291 -19.65 13.51 11.52
C ASN A 291 -20.42 14.79 11.12
N VAL A 292 -19.84 15.64 10.30
CA VAL A 292 -20.58 16.76 9.73
C VAL A 292 -21.33 16.28 8.51
N HIS A 293 -22.64 16.40 8.54
CA HIS A 293 -23.49 16.05 7.41
C HIS A 293 -23.99 17.32 6.73
N PHE A 294 -23.81 17.41 5.43
CA PHE A 294 -24.41 18.45 4.60
C PHE A 294 -25.35 17.78 3.60
N PHE A 295 -26.65 18.04 3.74
CA PHE A 295 -27.69 17.36 2.97
C PHE A 295 -27.56 15.83 2.96
N SER A 296 -27.34 15.22 4.10
CA SER A 296 -27.15 13.77 4.28
C SER A 296 -25.81 13.22 3.74
N LEU A 297 -24.95 14.04 3.17
CA LEU A 297 -23.61 13.63 2.76
C LEU A 297 -22.63 13.79 3.93
N PRO A 298 -21.87 12.76 4.28
CA PRO A 298 -20.81 12.89 5.28
C PRO A 298 -19.69 13.78 4.73
N LEU A 299 -19.41 14.87 5.42
CA LEU A 299 -18.28 15.74 5.13
C LEU A 299 -17.07 15.29 5.94
N LEU A 300 -15.93 15.25 5.29
CA LEU A 300 -14.63 15.09 5.91
C LEU A 300 -13.98 16.47 6.04
N PHE A 301 -13.70 16.88 7.25
CA PHE A 301 -12.88 18.06 7.53
C PHE A 301 -11.60 17.63 8.22
N ASN A 302 -10.45 18.06 7.69
CA ASN A 302 -9.15 17.83 8.30
C ASN A 302 -8.37 19.13 8.33
N LEU A 303 -7.98 19.57 9.51
CA LEU A 303 -7.01 20.63 9.72
C LEU A 303 -5.68 20.00 10.08
N PHE A 304 -4.65 20.32 9.31
CA PHE A 304 -3.31 19.81 9.49
C PHE A 304 -2.34 20.98 9.62
N MET A 305 -1.47 20.88 10.60
CA MET A 305 -0.37 21.82 10.82
C MET A 305 0.89 21.00 11.09
N ASP A 306 1.93 21.29 10.36
CA ASP A 306 3.26 20.72 10.53
C ASP A 306 4.27 21.83 10.67
N LEU A 307 5.07 21.78 11.73
CA LEU A 307 6.09 22.77 12.05
C LEU A 307 7.41 22.06 12.28
N ASP A 308 8.45 22.51 11.58
CA ASP A 308 9.84 22.13 11.80
C ASP A 308 10.57 23.35 12.42
N ILE A 309 10.99 23.19 13.65
CA ILE A 309 11.62 24.25 14.45
C ILE A 309 13.02 23.76 14.84
N PRO A 310 14.06 24.12 14.09
CA PRO A 310 15.43 23.90 14.54
C PRO A 310 15.71 24.77 15.78
N ILE A 311 16.15 24.15 16.84
CA ILE A 311 16.27 24.81 18.14
C ILE A 311 17.50 25.68 18.21
N ASP A 312 18.57 25.31 17.54
CA ASP A 312 19.83 26.05 17.52
C ASP A 312 19.71 27.41 16.82
N GLU A 313 18.89 27.49 15.79
CA GLU A 313 18.74 28.70 14.99
C GLU A 313 17.65 29.65 15.52
N LYS A 314 16.80 29.21 16.45
CA LYS A 314 15.64 29.94 17.01
C LYS A 314 14.68 30.49 15.92
N ILE A 315 14.68 29.86 14.76
CA ILE A 315 13.93 30.26 13.58
C ILE A 315 13.15 29.04 13.10
N VAL A 316 11.88 29.22 12.77
CA VAL A 316 11.09 28.17 12.13
C VAL A 316 11.68 27.87 10.75
N ARG A 317 12.18 26.67 10.51
CA ARG A 317 12.74 26.25 9.21
C ARG A 317 11.65 26.02 8.20
N SER A 318 10.60 25.32 8.59
CA SER A 318 9.44 25.15 7.73
C SER A 318 8.15 25.10 8.53
N ALA A 319 7.09 25.58 7.93
CA ALA A 319 5.74 25.47 8.48
C ALA A 319 4.77 25.15 7.34
N ASN A 320 4.00 24.10 7.51
CA ASN A 320 2.96 23.69 6.57
C ASN A 320 1.61 23.76 7.28
N ILE A 321 0.71 24.56 6.76
CA ILE A 321 -0.65 24.66 7.27
C ILE A 321 -1.61 24.32 6.14
N SER A 322 -2.49 23.39 6.38
CA SER A 322 -3.52 23.04 5.42
C SER A 322 -4.85 22.69 6.07
N ALA A 323 -5.93 23.02 5.38
CA ALA A 323 -7.27 22.62 5.76
C ALA A 323 -7.89 21.83 4.61
N THR A 324 -8.25 20.58 4.84
CA THR A 324 -8.90 19.77 3.83
C THR A 324 -10.39 19.74 4.09
N LEU A 325 -11.18 20.08 3.08
CA LEU A 325 -12.61 19.87 3.05
C LEU A 325 -12.91 18.84 1.98
N GLY A 326 -13.55 17.76 2.36
CA GLY A 326 -13.85 16.67 1.45
C GLY A 326 -15.15 15.97 1.79
N PHE A 327 -15.53 15.08 0.93
CA PHE A 327 -16.65 14.17 1.15
C PHE A 327 -16.33 12.81 0.53
N GLU A 328 -16.89 11.79 1.14
CA GLU A 328 -16.81 10.41 0.67
C GLU A 328 -18.19 9.80 0.71
N PHE A 329 -18.60 9.13 -0.34
CA PHE A 329 -19.86 8.41 -0.36
C PHE A 329 -19.77 7.09 -1.14
N PRO A 330 -20.51 6.08 -0.69
CA PRO A 330 -20.60 4.83 -1.41
C PRO A 330 -21.41 5.01 -2.70
N LEU A 331 -20.93 4.41 -3.77
CA LEU A 331 -21.63 4.29 -5.04
C LEU A 331 -22.18 2.86 -5.20
N PRO A 332 -23.12 2.63 -6.13
CA PRO A 332 -23.57 1.29 -6.49
C PRO A 332 -22.43 0.35 -6.84
N PHE A 333 -22.66 -0.95 -6.70
CA PHE A 333 -21.69 -2.02 -7.01
C PHE A 333 -20.41 -2.01 -6.16
N GLY A 334 -20.42 -1.37 -4.98
CA GLY A 334 -19.30 -1.34 -4.05
C GLY A 334 -18.20 -0.37 -4.44
N PHE A 335 -18.47 0.57 -5.32
CA PHE A 335 -17.59 1.71 -5.56
C PHE A 335 -17.68 2.72 -4.42
N ARG A 336 -16.61 3.46 -4.24
CA ARG A 336 -16.50 4.56 -3.30
C ARG A 336 -15.94 5.77 -4.05
N PHE A 337 -16.62 6.89 -3.95
CA PHE A 337 -16.16 8.15 -4.50
C PHE A 337 -15.71 9.05 -3.35
N SER A 338 -14.58 9.72 -3.54
CA SER A 338 -14.15 10.79 -2.65
C SER A 338 -13.73 12.00 -3.46
N ALA A 339 -13.98 13.18 -2.92
CA ALA A 339 -13.44 14.42 -3.46
C ALA A 339 -13.06 15.34 -2.31
N SER A 340 -11.99 16.09 -2.48
CA SER A 340 -11.54 17.05 -1.48
C SER A 340 -10.86 18.25 -2.12
N THR A 341 -10.88 19.34 -1.37
CA THR A 341 -10.09 20.53 -1.66
C THR A 341 -9.26 20.88 -0.43
N LYS A 342 -8.01 21.22 -0.65
CA LYS A 342 -7.01 21.49 0.39
C LYS A 342 -6.23 22.74 0.04
N PRO A 343 -6.59 23.92 0.58
CA PRO A 343 -5.67 25.04 0.62
C PRO A 343 -4.44 24.65 1.46
N LEU A 344 -3.28 24.92 0.94
CA LEU A 344 -1.99 24.63 1.56
C LEU A 344 -1.16 25.91 1.55
N ALA A 345 -0.71 26.33 2.71
CA ALA A 345 0.29 27.38 2.88
C ALA A 345 1.57 26.74 3.41
N GLU A 346 2.64 26.88 2.66
CA GLU A 346 3.97 26.41 3.04
C GLU A 346 4.87 27.60 3.33
N TYR A 347 5.63 27.52 4.39
CA TYR A 347 6.70 28.44 4.71
C TYR A 347 8.00 27.65 4.81
N ARG A 348 9.02 28.07 4.09
CA ARG A 348 10.38 27.53 4.20
C ARG A 348 11.34 28.68 4.40
N ASN A 349 12.09 28.63 5.48
CA ASN A 349 13.20 29.56 5.69
C ASN A 349 14.47 28.90 5.17
N THR A 350 14.91 29.27 4.00
CA THR A 350 16.16 28.80 3.41
C THR A 350 17.25 29.80 3.71
N ILE A 351 17.99 29.58 4.80
CA ILE A 351 19.14 30.42 5.18
C ILE A 351 20.22 30.40 4.08
N ASP A 352 20.32 29.34 3.29
CA ASP A 352 21.26 29.20 2.19
C ASP A 352 20.86 29.89 0.87
N PHE A 353 19.64 30.40 0.75
CA PHE A 353 19.13 30.99 -0.49
C PHE A 353 18.64 32.42 -0.32
N GLY A 354 19.36 33.26 0.36
CA GLY A 354 19.18 34.71 0.43
C GLY A 354 17.76 35.25 0.20
N ALA A 355 17.10 35.70 1.23
CA ALA A 355 15.74 36.23 1.32
C ALA A 355 14.66 35.13 1.39
N GLY A 356 13.98 35.06 2.55
CA GLY A 356 12.92 34.08 2.82
C GLY A 356 11.85 34.08 1.73
N ASP A 357 11.90 33.10 0.86
CA ASP A 357 10.87 32.84 -0.12
C ASP A 357 9.68 32.22 0.61
N LEU A 358 8.66 33.06 0.81
CA LEU A 358 7.32 32.55 1.09
C LEU A 358 6.94 31.63 -0.07
N THR A 359 6.95 30.34 0.16
CA THR A 359 6.41 29.39 -0.82
C THR A 359 4.94 29.73 -1.05
N PRO A 360 4.49 29.63 -2.29
CA PRO A 360 3.17 30.14 -2.65
C PRO A 360 2.06 29.37 -1.95
N VAL A 361 1.02 30.08 -1.59
CA VAL A 361 -0.24 29.44 -1.20
C VAL A 361 -0.77 28.67 -2.39
N SER A 362 -1.04 27.40 -2.22
CA SER A 362 -1.60 26.55 -3.27
C SER A 362 -2.96 25.98 -2.86
N LEU A 363 -3.78 25.66 -3.86
CA LEU A 363 -5.03 24.95 -3.71
C LEU A 363 -4.92 23.59 -4.36
N ILE A 364 -4.94 22.53 -3.55
CA ILE A 364 -4.93 21.16 -4.04
C ILE A 364 -6.37 20.67 -4.10
N THR A 365 -6.82 20.30 -5.29
CA THR A 365 -8.12 19.65 -5.51
C THR A 365 -7.90 18.23 -5.92
N SER A 366 -8.56 17.29 -5.24
CA SER A 366 -8.47 15.87 -5.55
C SER A 366 -9.84 15.23 -5.67
N ALA A 367 -9.93 14.22 -6.53
CA ALA A 367 -11.09 13.35 -6.64
C ALA A 367 -10.63 11.91 -6.87
N SER A 368 -11.29 10.94 -6.27
CA SER A 368 -10.97 9.54 -6.52
C SER A 368 -12.21 8.66 -6.57
N ILE A 369 -12.10 7.58 -7.33
CA ILE A 369 -13.07 6.49 -7.37
C ILE A 369 -12.31 5.21 -7.09
N THR A 370 -12.72 4.50 -6.06
CA THR A 370 -12.08 3.25 -5.66
C THR A 370 -13.10 2.13 -5.55
N ARG A 371 -12.67 0.93 -5.87
CA ARG A 371 -13.37 -0.31 -5.58
C ARG A 371 -12.33 -1.39 -5.35
N SER A 372 -12.48 -2.17 -4.30
CA SER A 372 -11.66 -3.35 -4.09
C SER A 372 -12.56 -4.49 -3.65
N LYS A 373 -12.71 -5.47 -4.53
CA LYS A 373 -13.45 -6.70 -4.27
C LYS A 373 -12.70 -7.84 -4.93
N THR A 374 -11.64 -8.27 -4.28
CA THR A 374 -10.82 -9.39 -4.72
C THR A 374 -10.72 -10.41 -3.61
N ASP A 375 -11.15 -11.62 -3.87
CA ASP A 375 -11.17 -12.72 -2.94
C ASP A 375 -10.27 -13.86 -3.41
N TRP A 376 -9.78 -14.64 -2.47
CA TRP A 376 -9.14 -15.91 -2.76
C TRP A 376 -10.18 -17.02 -2.87
N VAL A 377 -10.15 -17.76 -3.98
CA VAL A 377 -10.94 -18.96 -4.21
C VAL A 377 -9.96 -20.11 -4.48
N GLY A 378 -9.68 -20.91 -3.45
CA GLY A 378 -8.55 -21.82 -3.47
C GLY A 378 -7.23 -21.05 -3.58
N ASN A 379 -6.46 -21.32 -4.62
CA ASN A 379 -5.19 -20.64 -4.90
C ASN A 379 -5.28 -19.61 -6.04
N PHE A 380 -6.47 -19.28 -6.49
CA PHE A 380 -6.72 -18.25 -7.51
C PHE A 380 -7.40 -17.02 -6.91
N ARG A 381 -7.21 -15.90 -7.55
CA ARG A 381 -7.94 -14.66 -7.22
C ARG A 381 -9.22 -14.59 -8.04
N LYS A 382 -10.26 -14.02 -7.45
CA LYS A 382 -11.53 -13.74 -8.12
C LYS A 382 -11.99 -12.33 -7.77
N GLY A 383 -12.45 -11.59 -8.77
CA GLY A 383 -13.02 -10.27 -8.54
C GLY A 383 -12.34 -9.18 -9.34
N SER A 384 -12.44 -7.96 -8.85
CA SER A 384 -11.83 -6.81 -9.51
C SER A 384 -11.50 -5.73 -8.51
N SER A 385 -10.47 -4.96 -8.82
CA SER A 385 -10.16 -3.71 -8.14
C SER A 385 -10.06 -2.58 -9.15
N LEU A 386 -10.44 -1.39 -8.74
CA LEU A 386 -10.27 -0.16 -9.49
C LEU A 386 -9.84 0.92 -8.52
N SER A 387 -8.81 1.65 -8.87
CA SER A 387 -8.43 2.90 -8.23
C SER A 387 -8.21 3.92 -9.34
N PHE A 388 -8.89 5.03 -9.26
CA PHE A 388 -8.72 6.15 -10.18
C PHE A 388 -8.67 7.41 -9.35
N SER A 389 -7.67 8.26 -9.58
CA SER A 389 -7.49 9.51 -8.87
C SER A 389 -7.12 10.64 -9.82
N TYR A 390 -7.62 11.81 -9.50
CA TYR A 390 -7.26 13.09 -10.11
C TYR A 390 -6.76 14.01 -9.01
N VAL A 391 -5.63 14.65 -9.24
CA VAL A 391 -5.08 15.66 -8.33
C VAL A 391 -4.68 16.87 -9.16
N ARG A 392 -5.01 18.05 -8.69
CA ARG A 392 -4.60 19.33 -9.27
C ARG A 392 -4.13 20.24 -8.15
N GLN A 393 -3.01 20.90 -8.38
CA GLN A 393 -2.46 21.93 -7.51
C GLN A 393 -2.38 23.24 -8.29
N ASP A 394 -3.15 24.23 -7.86
CA ASP A 394 -3.18 25.58 -8.41
C ASP A 394 -2.37 26.50 -7.46
N TYR A 395 -1.34 27.16 -7.97
CA TYR A 395 -0.52 28.09 -7.21
C TYR A 395 -1.13 29.49 -7.28
N ILE A 396 -1.44 30.09 -6.12
CA ILE A 396 -2.20 31.34 -6.04
C ILE A 396 -1.30 32.58 -6.13
N GLN A 397 -0.03 32.45 -5.73
CA GLN A 397 0.89 33.61 -5.58
C GLN A 397 2.19 33.50 -6.37
N ALA A 398 2.41 32.44 -7.15
CA ALA A 398 3.67 32.29 -7.87
C ALA A 398 3.61 32.90 -9.26
N ASN A 399 4.53 33.82 -9.55
CA ASN A 399 4.71 34.36 -10.90
C ASN A 399 5.42 33.40 -11.88
N THR A 400 5.94 32.28 -11.39
CA THR A 400 6.84 31.38 -12.13
C THR A 400 6.43 29.92 -12.14
N GLU A 401 5.57 29.48 -11.23
CA GLU A 401 5.16 28.09 -11.16
C GLU A 401 3.89 27.84 -11.95
N ARG A 402 3.86 26.76 -12.70
CA ARG A 402 2.71 26.34 -13.49
C ARG A 402 1.81 25.45 -12.67
N ASP A 403 0.50 25.59 -12.87
CA ASP A 403 -0.47 24.65 -12.30
C ASP A 403 -0.09 23.21 -12.65
N ASN A 404 -0.01 22.38 -11.62
CA ASN A 404 0.32 20.98 -11.73
C ASN A 404 -0.93 20.12 -11.64
N TRP A 405 -1.04 19.14 -12.47
CA TRP A 405 -2.14 18.17 -12.37
C TRP A 405 -1.73 16.82 -12.87
N HIS A 406 -2.35 15.80 -12.34
CA HIS A 406 -2.22 14.44 -12.85
C HIS A 406 -3.50 13.63 -12.64
N VAL A 407 -3.64 12.63 -13.49
CA VAL A 407 -4.63 11.58 -13.40
C VAL A 407 -3.86 10.27 -13.33
N GLU A 408 -4.19 9.43 -12.37
CA GLU A 408 -3.67 8.08 -12.34
C GLU A 408 -4.75 7.06 -12.00
N GLY A 409 -4.56 5.85 -12.49
CA GLY A 409 -5.49 4.79 -12.21
C GLY A 409 -4.89 3.42 -12.39
N THR A 410 -5.37 2.48 -11.60
CA THR A 410 -5.09 1.06 -11.73
C THR A 410 -6.39 0.29 -11.75
N ALA A 411 -6.49 -0.67 -12.64
CA ALA A 411 -7.61 -1.60 -12.69
C ALA A 411 -7.08 -3.02 -12.77
N SER A 412 -7.61 -3.90 -11.96
CA SER A 412 -7.29 -5.33 -12.01
C SER A 412 -8.57 -6.13 -12.09
N TRP A 413 -8.58 -7.13 -12.93
CA TRP A 413 -9.71 -8.03 -13.12
C TRP A 413 -9.25 -9.47 -13.15
N PHE A 414 -9.89 -10.31 -12.34
CA PHE A 414 -9.61 -11.72 -12.16
C PHE A 414 -10.89 -12.52 -12.39
N PRO A 415 -11.26 -12.79 -13.65
CA PRO A 415 -12.39 -13.68 -13.91
C PRO A 415 -11.98 -15.12 -13.58
N LEU A 416 -12.72 -15.75 -12.70
CA LEU A 416 -12.56 -17.19 -12.48
C LEU A 416 -13.33 -17.92 -13.58
N ILE A 417 -12.62 -18.41 -14.61
CA ILE A 417 -13.25 -19.07 -15.76
C ILE A 417 -13.47 -20.56 -15.51
N ALA A 418 -12.53 -21.21 -14.84
CA ALA A 418 -12.62 -22.63 -14.49
C ALA A 418 -11.78 -22.92 -13.24
N PHE A 419 -11.99 -24.09 -12.64
CA PHE A 419 -11.22 -24.51 -11.45
C PHE A 419 -9.72 -24.69 -11.70
N HIS A 420 -9.27 -24.67 -12.96
CA HIS A 420 -7.89 -24.93 -13.37
C HIS A 420 -7.23 -23.76 -14.12
N ALA A 421 -7.96 -22.69 -14.40
CA ALA A 421 -7.42 -21.54 -15.12
C ALA A 421 -8.00 -20.23 -14.60
N ASN A 422 -7.12 -19.25 -14.39
CA ASN A 422 -7.46 -17.93 -13.89
C ASN A 422 -6.74 -16.86 -14.73
N PRO A 423 -7.36 -16.34 -15.78
CA PRO A 423 -6.82 -15.20 -16.47
C PRO A 423 -6.88 -13.96 -15.58
N SER A 424 -5.94 -13.05 -15.78
CA SER A 424 -5.95 -11.75 -15.11
C SER A 424 -5.48 -10.67 -16.06
N ILE A 425 -6.07 -9.50 -15.92
CA ILE A 425 -5.71 -8.29 -16.65
C ILE A 425 -5.50 -7.20 -15.63
N GLN A 426 -4.36 -6.53 -15.72
CA GLN A 426 -4.07 -5.32 -14.96
C GLN A 426 -3.78 -4.18 -15.93
N LEU A 427 -4.37 -3.03 -15.67
CA LEU A 427 -4.13 -1.80 -16.40
C LEU A 427 -3.64 -0.75 -15.42
N THR A 428 -2.57 -0.05 -15.78
CA THR A 428 -2.06 1.11 -15.04
C THR A 428 -1.95 2.28 -15.99
N GLY A 429 -2.58 3.38 -15.66
CA GLY A 429 -2.55 4.61 -16.44
C GLY A 429 -2.07 5.79 -15.61
N PHE A 430 -1.30 6.65 -16.23
CA PHE A 430 -0.88 7.92 -15.67
C PHE A 430 -0.85 8.97 -16.78
N TYR A 431 -1.33 10.16 -16.44
CA TYR A 431 -1.27 11.30 -17.35
C TYR A 431 -1.18 12.59 -16.52
N ALA A 432 -0.24 13.45 -16.88
CA ALA A 432 0.06 14.65 -16.11
C ALA A 432 0.35 15.85 -16.99
N GLY A 433 0.30 17.03 -16.40
CA GLY A 433 0.68 18.31 -16.99
C GLY A 433 1.30 19.22 -15.96
N GLY A 434 1.84 20.36 -16.41
CA GLY A 434 2.49 21.33 -15.53
C GLY A 434 3.88 20.87 -15.03
N GLY A 435 4.54 19.96 -15.75
CA GLY A 435 5.87 19.45 -15.37
C GLY A 435 5.86 18.27 -14.39
N VAL A 436 4.69 17.76 -14.02
CA VAL A 436 4.59 16.55 -13.18
C VAL A 436 5.03 15.34 -14.00
N LYS A 437 5.97 14.59 -13.47
CA LYS A 437 6.50 13.38 -14.08
C LYS A 437 6.52 12.24 -13.08
N LYS A 438 6.26 11.02 -13.55
CA LYS A 438 6.30 9.79 -12.74
C LYS A 438 7.23 8.76 -13.37
N ARG A 439 7.96 8.05 -12.55
CA ARG A 439 8.83 6.96 -13.01
C ARG A 439 8.05 5.66 -13.10
N PHE A 440 8.07 5.06 -14.29
CA PHE A 440 7.45 3.75 -14.56
C PHE A 440 8.47 2.67 -14.89
N LEU A 441 9.66 3.10 -15.30
CA LEU A 441 10.70 2.20 -15.75
C LEU A 441 11.65 1.92 -14.59
N PRO A 442 12.21 0.70 -14.50
CA PRO A 442 13.13 0.37 -13.44
C PRO A 442 14.33 1.32 -13.45
N SER A 443 14.74 1.78 -12.30
CA SER A 443 15.97 2.50 -12.09
C SER A 443 17.00 1.58 -11.42
N LYS A 444 18.28 1.96 -11.41
CA LYS A 444 19.35 1.20 -10.73
C LYS A 444 19.06 0.88 -9.26
N THR A 445 18.15 1.62 -8.64
CA THR A 445 17.78 1.49 -7.23
C THR A 445 16.42 0.83 -7.02
N ARG A 446 15.61 0.63 -8.06
CA ARG A 446 14.28 0.01 -7.94
C ARG A 446 14.34 -1.50 -8.12
N LYS A 447 13.46 -2.19 -7.37
CA LYS A 447 13.23 -3.62 -7.54
C LYS A 447 12.68 -3.88 -8.95
N LEU A 448 13.22 -4.90 -9.58
CA LEU A 448 12.74 -5.39 -10.85
C LEU A 448 11.27 -5.81 -10.74
N GLY A 449 10.47 -5.53 -11.75
CA GLY A 449 9.12 -6.08 -11.88
C GLY A 449 7.97 -5.26 -11.31
N ASP A 450 8.17 -3.98 -10.94
CA ASP A 450 7.05 -3.16 -10.45
C ASP A 450 5.94 -2.97 -11.51
N TYR A 451 6.33 -2.85 -12.79
CA TYR A 451 5.38 -2.67 -13.90
C TYR A 451 5.64 -3.61 -15.08
N PHE A 452 6.88 -4.04 -15.27
CA PHE A 452 7.30 -4.94 -16.35
C PHE A 452 8.19 -6.04 -15.82
N ARG A 453 7.99 -7.23 -16.32
CA ARG A 453 8.84 -8.39 -16.10
C ARG A 453 9.76 -8.55 -17.31
N GLY A 454 11.02 -8.87 -17.10
CA GLY A 454 11.98 -9.07 -18.20
C GLY A 454 12.73 -7.83 -18.64
N PHE A 455 12.65 -6.73 -17.88
CA PHE A 455 13.47 -5.56 -18.07
C PHE A 455 14.41 -5.32 -16.90
N LEU A 456 15.69 -5.22 -17.21
CA LEU A 456 16.70 -4.72 -16.31
C LEU A 456 16.90 -3.21 -16.53
N SER A 457 17.41 -2.54 -15.51
CA SER A 457 17.57 -1.08 -15.48
C SER A 457 18.46 -0.47 -16.56
N SER A 458 19.18 -1.29 -17.33
CA SER A 458 20.17 -0.87 -18.35
C SER A 458 19.73 -1.15 -19.77
N SER A 459 18.47 -1.53 -19.98
CA SER A 459 18.00 -1.90 -21.30
C SER A 459 18.29 -0.81 -22.34
N SER A 460 18.79 -1.22 -23.49
CA SER A 460 19.10 -0.33 -24.61
C SER A 460 17.85 0.40 -25.14
N ALA A 461 16.67 -0.20 -24.97
CA ALA A 461 15.39 0.43 -25.27
C ALA A 461 15.10 1.63 -24.36
N LEU A 462 15.64 1.61 -23.12
CA LEU A 462 15.47 2.64 -22.11
C LEU A 462 16.63 3.64 -22.06
N ALA A 463 17.81 3.27 -22.55
CA ALA A 463 19.01 4.12 -22.57
C ALA A 463 18.83 5.45 -23.33
N SER A 464 17.80 5.52 -24.17
CA SER A 464 17.46 6.73 -24.93
C SER A 464 16.48 7.67 -24.18
N PHE A 465 16.05 7.32 -22.96
CA PHE A 465 15.40 8.25 -22.04
C PHE A 465 16.46 8.78 -21.08
N ASP A 466 16.88 10.01 -21.25
CA ASP A 466 17.78 10.71 -20.31
C ASP A 466 17.14 10.81 -18.91
N ASP A 467 15.82 10.82 -18.84
CA ASP A 467 15.05 10.74 -17.62
C ASP A 467 13.99 9.63 -17.72
N THR A 468 13.98 8.73 -16.74
CA THR A 468 12.96 7.66 -16.62
C THR A 468 11.63 8.18 -16.10
N ALA A 469 11.50 9.48 -15.84
CA ALA A 469 10.27 10.14 -15.40
C ALA A 469 9.50 10.68 -16.61
N LEU A 470 8.25 10.28 -16.75
CA LEU A 470 7.42 10.49 -17.93
C LEU A 470 6.12 11.22 -17.56
N GLU A 471 5.59 12.01 -18.49
CA GLU A 471 4.33 12.74 -18.30
C GLU A 471 3.11 11.86 -18.53
N TRP A 472 3.23 10.80 -19.31
CA TRP A 472 2.16 9.83 -19.46
C TRP A 472 2.65 8.40 -19.66
N ALA A 473 1.87 7.47 -19.20
CA ALA A 473 2.07 6.04 -19.37
C ALA A 473 0.73 5.30 -19.38
N LEU A 474 0.65 4.26 -20.21
CA LEU A 474 -0.42 3.27 -20.16
C LEU A 474 0.21 1.89 -20.23
N ILE A 475 0.04 1.10 -19.20
CA ILE A 475 0.63 -0.23 -19.05
C ILE A 475 -0.48 -1.26 -18.92
N ALA A 476 -0.40 -2.31 -19.69
CA ALA A 476 -1.30 -3.45 -19.64
C ALA A 476 -0.51 -4.72 -19.36
N SER A 477 -0.91 -5.47 -18.36
CA SER A 477 -0.35 -6.79 -18.01
C SER A 477 -1.44 -7.84 -18.11
N VAL A 478 -1.20 -8.87 -18.90
CA VAL A 478 -2.13 -9.99 -19.11
C VAL A 478 -1.45 -11.29 -18.68
N ASN A 479 -2.14 -12.08 -17.89
CA ASN A 479 -1.65 -13.37 -17.43
C ASN A 479 -2.73 -14.44 -17.59
N LEU A 480 -2.30 -15.66 -17.79
CA LEU A 480 -3.16 -16.83 -17.78
C LEU A 480 -2.60 -17.86 -16.80
N SER A 481 -3.04 -17.77 -15.55
CA SER A 481 -2.62 -18.70 -14.50
C SER A 481 -3.34 -20.04 -14.64
N MET A 482 -2.60 -21.13 -14.67
CA MET A 482 -3.12 -22.49 -14.82
C MET A 482 -2.55 -23.42 -13.77
N ASP A 483 -3.39 -24.31 -13.26
CA ASP A 483 -2.93 -25.48 -12.49
C ASP A 483 -1.98 -26.30 -13.37
N PHE A 484 -0.78 -26.61 -12.87
CA PHE A 484 0.22 -27.33 -13.63
C PHE A 484 0.43 -28.75 -13.08
N ILE A 485 0.89 -28.88 -11.84
CA ILE A 485 1.13 -30.16 -11.21
C ILE A 485 0.67 -30.13 -9.74
N ASN A 486 -0.01 -31.19 -9.30
CA ASN A 486 -0.35 -31.41 -7.89
C ASN A 486 0.52 -32.54 -7.31
N PHE A 487 1.44 -32.18 -6.42
CA PHE A 487 2.35 -33.10 -5.75
C PHE A 487 1.78 -33.69 -4.44
N GLY A 488 0.51 -33.42 -4.10
CA GLY A 488 -0.08 -33.82 -2.82
C GLY A 488 0.31 -32.92 -1.65
N PHE A 489 1.58 -32.58 -1.47
CA PHE A 489 2.06 -31.66 -0.44
C PHE A 489 2.16 -30.21 -0.96
N ALA A 490 2.15 -30.01 -2.27
CA ALA A 490 2.27 -28.73 -2.94
C ALA A 490 1.50 -28.70 -4.26
N ARG A 491 1.02 -27.54 -4.66
CA ARG A 491 0.46 -27.29 -5.98
C ARG A 491 1.35 -26.30 -6.74
N SER A 492 1.65 -26.63 -7.99
CA SER A 492 2.38 -25.75 -8.89
C SER A 492 1.46 -25.18 -9.94
N TYR A 493 1.78 -23.97 -10.36
CA TYR A 493 1.04 -23.19 -11.32
C TYR A 493 2.01 -22.64 -12.36
N ALA A 494 1.53 -22.51 -13.57
CA ALA A 494 2.23 -21.83 -14.66
C ALA A 494 1.34 -20.70 -15.19
N SER A 495 1.95 -19.59 -15.53
CA SER A 495 1.25 -18.41 -16.04
C SER A 495 2.07 -17.74 -17.14
N PRO A 496 1.84 -18.03 -18.41
CA PRO A 496 2.34 -17.18 -19.47
C PRO A 496 1.80 -15.78 -19.28
N PHE A 497 2.64 -14.79 -19.56
CA PHE A 497 2.30 -13.38 -19.44
C PHE A 497 2.75 -12.55 -20.64
N LEU A 498 2.08 -11.42 -20.80
CA LEU A 498 2.42 -10.36 -21.74
C LEU A 498 2.22 -9.02 -21.03
N ASP A 499 3.28 -8.22 -20.95
CA ASP A 499 3.22 -6.85 -20.44
C ASP A 499 3.50 -5.89 -21.60
N ILE A 500 2.65 -4.88 -21.80
CA ILE A 500 2.79 -3.87 -22.85
C ILE A 500 2.63 -2.50 -22.22
N GLY A 501 3.55 -1.60 -22.52
CA GLY A 501 3.49 -0.21 -22.06
C GLY A 501 3.68 0.77 -23.22
N PHE A 502 2.91 1.84 -23.14
CA PHE A 502 2.98 3.00 -24.02
C PHE A 502 3.39 4.20 -23.16
N PHE A 503 4.36 4.98 -23.62
CA PHE A 503 4.96 6.06 -22.85
C PHE A 503 5.24 7.29 -23.69
N GLY A 504 5.25 8.47 -23.08
CA GLY A 504 5.67 9.70 -23.75
C GLY A 504 5.88 10.88 -22.81
N ASP A 505 6.62 11.85 -23.28
CA ASP A 505 6.86 13.15 -22.66
C ASP A 505 5.93 14.20 -23.29
N GLY A 506 4.67 14.23 -22.86
CA GLY A 506 3.68 15.22 -23.30
C GLY A 506 2.81 14.81 -24.48
N ILE A 507 1.58 15.34 -24.50
CA ILE A 507 0.65 15.18 -25.62
C ILE A 507 0.99 16.21 -26.68
N GLY A 508 1.30 15.69 -27.89
CA GLY A 508 1.61 16.50 -29.07
C GLY A 508 3.08 16.48 -29.48
N GLN A 509 3.96 15.88 -28.71
CA GLN A 509 5.26 15.48 -29.19
C GLN A 509 5.12 14.21 -30.03
N THR A 510 5.74 14.19 -31.21
CA THR A 510 5.56 13.17 -32.26
C THR A 510 6.23 11.83 -31.94
N GLY A 511 6.38 11.45 -30.67
CA GLY A 511 7.02 10.21 -30.26
C GLY A 511 6.39 9.58 -29.04
N TYR A 512 5.63 8.52 -29.23
CA TYR A 512 5.38 7.55 -28.17
C TYR A 512 6.31 6.36 -28.34
N ARG A 513 6.65 5.72 -27.21
CA ARG A 513 7.42 4.47 -27.23
C ARG A 513 6.56 3.33 -26.74
N VAL A 514 6.78 2.18 -27.32
CA VAL A 514 6.15 0.94 -26.91
C VAL A 514 7.23 0.04 -26.34
N VAL A 515 6.96 -0.45 -25.15
CA VAL A 515 7.80 -1.45 -24.48
C VAL A 515 6.93 -2.67 -24.25
N SER A 516 7.42 -3.83 -24.60
CA SER A 516 6.67 -5.07 -24.40
C SER A 516 7.57 -6.22 -23.95
N THR A 517 7.05 -7.03 -23.05
CA THR A 517 7.72 -8.22 -22.55
C THR A 517 6.79 -9.42 -22.60
N ILE A 518 7.37 -10.57 -22.85
CA ILE A 518 6.68 -11.85 -22.82
C ILE A 518 7.44 -12.81 -21.91
N GLY A 519 6.74 -13.71 -21.25
CA GLY A 519 7.43 -14.66 -20.39
C GLY A 519 6.51 -15.67 -19.74
N LEU A 520 7.09 -16.33 -18.75
CA LEU A 520 6.43 -17.38 -17.98
C LEU A 520 6.68 -17.14 -16.49
N ASP A 521 5.62 -17.01 -15.74
CA ASP A 521 5.63 -17.14 -14.28
C ASP A 521 5.31 -18.58 -13.89
N GLY A 522 6.09 -19.11 -12.98
CA GLY A 522 5.77 -20.34 -12.27
C GLY A 522 5.68 -20.06 -10.78
N TRP A 523 4.68 -20.61 -10.10
CA TRP A 523 4.68 -20.57 -8.64
C TRP A 523 4.24 -21.87 -8.02
N VAL A 524 4.72 -22.09 -6.82
CA VAL A 524 4.42 -23.28 -6.03
C VAL A 524 3.84 -22.84 -4.69
N ILE A 525 2.73 -23.43 -4.32
CA ILE A 525 2.08 -23.20 -3.03
C ILE A 525 2.14 -24.51 -2.25
N LEU A 526 2.85 -24.48 -1.13
CA LEU A 526 2.87 -25.61 -0.20
C LEU A 526 1.55 -25.64 0.57
N ASN A 527 0.86 -26.78 0.61
CA ASN A 527 -0.46 -26.91 1.26
C ASN A 527 -0.43 -26.51 2.75
N ARG A 528 0.72 -26.70 3.42
CA ARG A 528 0.92 -26.32 4.82
C ARG A 528 1.34 -24.87 5.00
N TYR A 529 1.69 -24.15 3.91
CA TYR A 529 2.20 -22.77 3.91
C TYR A 529 1.49 -21.92 2.85
N PRO A 530 0.14 -21.85 2.86
CA PRO A 530 -0.60 -21.17 1.79
C PRO A 530 -0.32 -19.67 1.71
N ALA A 531 0.20 -19.08 2.78
CA ALA A 531 0.56 -17.66 2.84
C ALA A 531 1.83 -17.29 2.05
N TYR A 532 2.60 -18.29 1.59
CA TYR A 532 3.92 -18.09 0.99
C TYR A 532 4.04 -18.80 -0.36
N PRO A 533 3.48 -18.25 -1.43
CA PRO A 533 3.76 -18.75 -2.77
C PRO A 533 5.22 -18.50 -3.12
N VAL A 534 5.93 -19.55 -3.53
CA VAL A 534 7.28 -19.44 -4.11
C VAL A 534 7.11 -19.20 -5.60
N ARG A 535 7.70 -18.16 -6.12
CA ARG A 535 7.57 -17.75 -7.51
C ARG A 535 8.93 -17.80 -8.23
N ALA A 536 8.93 -18.26 -9.46
CA ALA A 536 9.99 -18.05 -10.43
C ALA A 536 9.39 -17.40 -11.68
N SER A 537 9.99 -16.34 -12.17
CA SER A 537 9.52 -15.60 -13.33
C SER A 537 10.65 -15.42 -14.32
N LEU A 538 10.44 -15.83 -15.56
CA LEU A 538 11.33 -15.58 -16.68
C LEU A 538 10.63 -14.64 -17.65
N GLY A 539 11.19 -13.46 -17.86
CA GLY A 539 10.73 -12.47 -18.81
C GLY A 539 11.76 -12.20 -19.90
N LEU A 540 11.29 -11.89 -21.08
CA LEU A 540 12.08 -11.57 -22.26
C LEU A 540 11.57 -10.25 -22.86
N ASN A 541 12.49 -9.38 -23.31
CA ASN A 541 12.15 -8.22 -24.10
C ASN A 541 11.62 -8.69 -25.48
N LEU A 542 10.37 -8.37 -25.78
CA LEU A 542 9.72 -8.86 -27.00
C LEU A 542 10.31 -8.23 -28.27
N GLU A 543 10.74 -6.97 -28.22
CA GLU A 543 11.38 -6.32 -29.38
C GLU A 543 12.74 -6.93 -29.69
N ASP A 544 13.56 -7.19 -28.68
CA ASP A 544 14.84 -7.87 -28.88
C ASP A 544 14.65 -9.29 -29.36
N LEU A 545 13.64 -9.99 -28.84
CA LEU A 545 13.29 -11.33 -29.31
C LEU A 545 12.88 -11.30 -30.81
N ARG A 546 12.05 -10.33 -31.20
CA ARG A 546 11.65 -10.13 -32.60
C ARG A 546 12.86 -9.89 -33.50
N ARG A 547 13.79 -9.03 -33.08
CA ARG A 547 15.03 -8.72 -33.81
C ARG A 547 15.96 -9.92 -33.90
N ALA A 548 16.05 -10.73 -32.84
CA ALA A 548 16.85 -11.94 -32.84
C ALA A 548 16.28 -13.00 -33.80
N VAL A 549 14.93 -13.14 -33.86
CA VAL A 549 14.26 -14.03 -34.83
C VAL A 549 14.45 -13.55 -36.27
N ALA A 550 14.56 -12.23 -36.48
CA ALA A 550 14.82 -11.64 -37.79
C ALA A 550 16.33 -11.60 -38.17
N ASP A 551 17.21 -12.22 -37.38
CA ASP A 551 18.67 -12.18 -37.53
C ASP A 551 19.27 -10.75 -37.48
N GLU A 552 18.54 -9.79 -36.91
CA GLU A 552 18.98 -8.41 -36.71
C GLU A 552 19.74 -8.22 -35.38
N LEU A 553 19.60 -9.16 -34.45
CA LEU A 553 20.23 -9.16 -33.13
C LEU A 553 20.72 -10.57 -32.80
N SER A 554 21.87 -10.67 -32.13
CA SER A 554 22.33 -11.97 -31.62
C SER A 554 21.43 -12.45 -30.47
N TRP A 555 21.13 -13.74 -30.42
CA TRP A 555 20.39 -14.35 -29.29
C TRP A 555 21.02 -14.13 -27.92
N ARG A 556 22.34 -13.85 -27.89
CA ARG A 556 23.06 -13.54 -26.64
C ARG A 556 22.78 -12.15 -26.13
N ASP A 557 22.32 -11.26 -27.00
CA ASP A 557 22.07 -9.86 -26.70
C ASP A 557 20.57 -9.59 -26.43
N VAL A 558 19.72 -10.62 -26.51
CA VAL A 558 18.32 -10.52 -26.08
C VAL A 558 18.25 -10.30 -24.58
N GLU A 559 17.62 -9.22 -24.18
CA GLU A 559 17.42 -8.93 -22.76
C GLU A 559 16.42 -9.89 -22.14
N TRP A 560 16.82 -10.42 -20.99
CA TRP A 560 16.00 -11.32 -20.20
C TRP A 560 16.19 -11.10 -18.69
N GLU A 561 15.17 -11.46 -17.94
CA GLU A 561 15.21 -11.43 -16.49
C GLU A 561 14.69 -12.74 -15.91
N LEU A 562 15.44 -13.30 -14.97
CA LEU A 562 15.01 -14.39 -14.14
C LEU A 562 14.86 -13.89 -12.70
N PHE A 563 13.65 -13.97 -12.19
CA PHE A 563 13.33 -13.64 -10.80
C PHE A 563 12.92 -14.91 -10.06
N ILE A 564 13.44 -15.09 -8.84
CA ILE A 564 12.98 -16.13 -7.91
C ILE A 564 12.69 -15.42 -6.58
N GLY A 565 11.50 -15.59 -6.06
CA GLY A 565 11.09 -14.89 -4.85
C GLY A 565 9.79 -15.40 -4.27
N PHE A 566 9.22 -14.59 -3.39
CA PHE A 566 7.95 -14.84 -2.75
C PHE A 566 6.98 -13.74 -3.17
N ASP A 567 5.73 -14.02 -3.00
CA ASP A 567 4.58 -13.27 -3.46
C ASP A 567 4.26 -13.41 -4.96
N LEU A 568 2.98 -13.26 -5.22
CA LEU A 568 2.48 -13.18 -6.58
C LEU A 568 2.60 -11.72 -7.04
N HIS A 569 2.87 -11.53 -8.30
CA HIS A 569 3.11 -10.21 -8.88
C HIS A 569 1.90 -9.24 -8.81
N PHE A 570 0.72 -9.71 -8.34
CA PHE A 570 -0.51 -8.93 -8.30
C PHE A 570 -1.10 -8.84 -6.90
#